data_f3e8eb942d9f3f6777be7cee51903e4d
#
_entry.id   f3e8eb942d9f3f6777be7cee51903e4d
#
_cell.length_a   1.000
_cell.length_b   1.000
_cell.length_c   1.000
_cell.angle_alpha   90.00
_cell.angle_beta   90.00
_cell.angle_gamma   90.00
#
_symmetry.space_group_name_H-M   'P 1'
#
loop_
_entity.id
_entity.type
_entity.pdbx_description
1 polymer ?
#
loop_
_entity_poly.entity_id
_entity_poly.type
_entity_poly.pdbx_seq_one_letter_code
_entity_poly.pdbx_strand_id
1 'polypeptide(L)'
;NTSLMPASSGTVNVSYWDREYVSIPKLLKEQGYYAFSMHGNNGSMWNRLNMHKSLGYDKFYNYKNDFKIDETFGLGLSDKSFFRQAVPKIKKISEEHQNFYGTMIMLTNHTPWDDADKLDETLDLTMKYEEVNEETGETETKTASYLEGTTIGNYLKSVHYADAAIGQFIEDLDA
;
A
#
# COMPACT_ATOMS: atom_id res chain seq x y z
N ASN A 1 7.08 -0.90 13.28
CA ASN A 1 6.39 -0.85 14.60
C ASN A 1 7.28 -1.27 15.78
N THR A 2 8.29 -2.09 15.59
CA THR A 2 9.13 -2.66 16.66
C THR A 2 10.58 -2.20 16.60
N SER A 3 11.01 -1.57 15.51
CA SER A 3 12.41 -1.21 15.23
C SER A 3 13.41 -2.38 15.39
N LEU A 4 12.95 -3.61 15.24
CA LEU A 4 13.80 -4.79 15.34
C LEU A 4 14.53 -5.07 14.03
N MET A 5 15.73 -5.60 14.14
CA MET A 5 16.48 -6.10 13.00
C MET A 5 15.76 -7.31 12.37
N PRO A 6 15.80 -7.48 11.05
CA PRO A 6 15.24 -8.66 10.40
C PRO A 6 15.96 -9.93 10.87
N ALA A 7 15.23 -11.04 10.86
CA ALA A 7 15.82 -12.35 11.16
C ALA A 7 16.83 -12.73 10.08
N SER A 8 17.88 -13.45 10.45
CA SER A 8 18.90 -13.93 9.52
C SER A 8 18.36 -14.94 8.51
N SER A 9 17.25 -15.60 8.83
CA SER A 9 16.55 -16.52 7.95
C SER A 9 15.06 -16.58 8.30
N GLY A 10 14.23 -16.91 7.30
CA GLY A 10 12.78 -17.03 7.48
C GLY A 10 12.07 -15.69 7.61
N THR A 11 10.80 -15.75 7.95
CA THR A 11 9.94 -14.60 8.11
C THR A 11 9.62 -14.38 9.58
N VAL A 12 9.94 -13.23 10.12
CA VAL A 12 9.70 -12.88 11.54
C VAL A 12 8.24 -13.16 11.97
N ASN A 13 7.28 -12.76 11.14
CA ASN A 13 5.86 -12.99 11.40
C ASN A 13 5.47 -14.47 11.54
N VAL A 14 6.20 -15.36 10.88
CA VAL A 14 5.93 -16.79 10.94
C VAL A 14 6.72 -17.46 12.08
N SER A 15 8.00 -17.10 12.21
CA SER A 15 8.92 -17.79 13.13
C SER A 15 8.85 -17.27 14.56
N TYR A 16 8.44 -16.02 14.77
CA TYR A 16 8.54 -15.35 16.07
C TYR A 16 7.27 -14.59 16.45
N TRP A 17 6.13 -14.91 15.89
CA TRP A 17 4.85 -14.24 16.14
C TRP A 17 4.39 -14.31 17.60
N ASP A 18 4.82 -15.33 18.34
CA ASP A 18 4.47 -15.60 19.74
C ASP A 18 5.40 -14.91 20.75
N ARG A 19 6.37 -14.12 20.27
CA ARG A 19 7.26 -13.36 21.13
C ARG A 19 6.60 -12.10 21.65
N GLU A 20 7.09 -11.63 22.78
CA GLU A 20 6.73 -10.31 23.27
C GLU A 20 7.49 -9.22 22.52
N TYR A 21 6.75 -8.21 22.07
CA TYR A 21 7.28 -7.06 21.34
C TYR A 21 6.94 -5.76 22.07
N VAL A 22 7.90 -4.87 22.21
CA VAL A 22 7.61 -3.45 22.39
C VAL A 22 7.24 -2.90 21.01
N SER A 23 6.08 -2.27 20.90
CA SER A 23 5.55 -1.82 19.61
C SER A 23 4.76 -0.52 19.77
N ILE A 24 4.67 0.27 18.70
CA ILE A 24 3.89 1.50 18.69
C ILE A 24 2.43 1.26 19.12
N PRO A 25 1.70 0.25 18.61
CA PRO A 25 0.34 -0.02 19.06
C PRO A 25 0.23 -0.25 20.58
N LYS A 26 1.13 -1.04 21.15
CA LYS A 26 1.12 -1.30 22.61
C LYS A 26 1.35 -0.03 23.43
N LEU A 27 2.34 0.78 23.04
CA LEU A 27 2.64 2.03 23.74
C LEU A 27 1.48 3.03 23.65
N LEU A 28 0.83 3.13 22.49
CA LEU A 28 -0.32 4.02 22.32
C LEU A 28 -1.55 3.52 23.08
N LYS A 29 -1.73 2.21 23.21
CA LYS A 29 -2.81 1.63 24.04
C LYS A 29 -2.65 1.97 25.51
N GLU A 30 -1.44 2.05 26.05
CA GLU A 30 -1.16 2.52 27.39
C GLU A 30 -1.60 3.99 27.62
N GLN A 31 -1.72 4.75 26.53
CA GLN A 31 -2.22 6.13 26.50
C GLN A 31 -3.72 6.23 26.13
N GLY A 32 -4.43 5.12 26.12
CA GLY A 32 -5.87 5.09 25.83
C GLY A 32 -6.27 5.13 24.34
N TYR A 33 -5.34 4.86 23.44
CA TYR A 33 -5.64 4.75 22.00
C TYR A 33 -6.22 3.38 21.66
N TYR A 34 -7.23 3.37 20.78
CA TYR A 34 -7.64 2.17 20.07
C TYR A 34 -6.71 1.94 18.87
N ALA A 35 -6.05 0.80 18.80
CA ALA A 35 -5.09 0.50 17.75
C ALA A 35 -5.64 -0.51 16.74
N PHE A 36 -5.69 -0.16 15.46
CA PHE A 36 -6.11 -1.07 14.41
C PHE A 36 -5.14 -1.12 13.23
N SER A 37 -5.24 -2.19 12.46
CA SER A 37 -4.55 -2.31 11.17
C SER A 37 -5.48 -2.83 10.10
N MET A 38 -5.24 -2.43 8.84
CA MET A 38 -6.04 -2.83 7.69
C MET A 38 -5.14 -3.27 6.54
N HIS A 39 -5.55 -4.32 5.81
CA HIS A 39 -4.84 -4.81 4.64
C HIS A 39 -5.78 -5.51 3.66
N GLY A 40 -5.68 -5.11 2.39
CA GLY A 40 -6.49 -5.66 1.30
C GLY A 40 -6.13 -7.09 0.85
N ASN A 41 -5.45 -7.89 1.70
CA ASN A 41 -5.06 -9.26 1.42
C ASN A 41 -5.53 -10.23 2.52
N ASN A 42 -5.37 -11.52 2.27
CA ASN A 42 -5.72 -12.59 3.20
C ASN A 42 -4.93 -12.46 4.52
N GLY A 43 -5.65 -12.40 5.62
CA GLY A 43 -5.06 -12.26 6.95
C GLY A 43 -4.18 -13.42 7.39
N SER A 44 -4.38 -14.62 6.87
CA SER A 44 -3.53 -15.78 7.19
C SER A 44 -2.19 -15.76 6.44
N MET A 45 -2.09 -15.03 5.32
CA MET A 45 -0.84 -14.90 4.58
C MET A 45 0.21 -14.25 5.47
N TRP A 46 1.42 -14.78 5.49
CA TRP A 46 2.51 -14.33 6.36
C TRP A 46 2.16 -14.33 7.86
N ASN A 47 1.18 -15.14 8.28
CA ASN A 47 0.74 -15.23 9.68
C ASN A 47 0.32 -13.88 10.30
N ARG A 48 -0.22 -12.95 9.48
CA ARG A 48 -0.55 -11.59 9.91
C ARG A 48 -1.58 -11.55 11.04
N LEU A 49 -2.57 -12.46 11.04
CA LEU A 49 -3.58 -12.52 12.09
C LEU A 49 -2.95 -12.65 13.50
N ASN A 50 -1.98 -13.54 13.65
CA ASN A 50 -1.30 -13.73 14.92
C ASN A 50 -0.29 -12.61 15.19
N MET A 51 0.51 -12.22 14.20
CA MET A 51 1.54 -11.21 14.37
C MET A 51 0.96 -9.84 14.73
N HIS A 52 -0.12 -9.39 14.06
CA HIS A 52 -0.75 -8.11 14.39
C HIS A 52 -1.33 -8.12 15.81
N LYS A 53 -1.89 -9.25 16.27
CA LYS A 53 -2.31 -9.42 17.65
C LYS A 53 -1.13 -9.31 18.62
N SER A 54 -0.01 -9.98 18.34
CA SER A 54 1.20 -9.91 19.17
C SER A 54 1.82 -8.51 19.20
N LEU A 55 1.67 -7.74 18.12
CA LEU A 55 2.05 -6.33 18.06
C LEU A 55 1.11 -5.39 18.82
N GLY A 56 -0.01 -5.90 19.36
CA GLY A 56 -0.92 -5.13 20.22
C GLY A 56 -2.06 -4.42 19.49
N TYR A 57 -2.31 -4.68 18.22
CA TYR A 57 -3.50 -4.17 17.56
C TYR A 57 -4.77 -4.80 18.17
N ASP A 58 -5.79 -3.99 18.44
CA ASP A 58 -7.10 -4.43 18.92
C ASP A 58 -7.88 -5.13 17.81
N LYS A 59 -7.74 -4.64 16.57
CA LYS A 59 -8.38 -5.22 15.40
C LYS A 59 -7.45 -5.21 14.19
N PHE A 60 -7.41 -6.32 13.47
CA PHE A 60 -6.85 -6.42 12.14
C PHE A 60 -7.96 -6.70 11.12
N TYR A 61 -8.28 -5.69 10.31
CA TYR A 61 -9.22 -5.82 9.20
C TYR A 61 -8.51 -6.39 7.98
N ASN A 62 -9.07 -7.45 7.41
CA ASN A 62 -8.43 -8.16 6.32
C ASN A 62 -9.41 -8.60 5.24
N TYR A 63 -8.87 -8.89 4.07
CA TYR A 63 -9.55 -9.49 2.94
C TYR A 63 -10.39 -10.72 3.36
N LYS A 64 -11.52 -10.93 2.78
CA LYS A 64 -12.54 -11.94 3.06
C LYS A 64 -13.41 -11.70 4.31
N ASN A 65 -12.85 -11.23 5.40
CA ASN A 65 -13.62 -11.10 6.65
C ASN A 65 -14.25 -9.71 6.78
N ASP A 66 -13.51 -8.68 6.34
CA ASP A 66 -13.86 -7.29 6.64
C ASP A 66 -14.06 -6.44 5.37
N PHE A 67 -13.61 -6.91 4.21
CA PHE A 67 -13.73 -6.22 2.93
C PHE A 67 -14.48 -7.04 1.91
N LYS A 68 -15.29 -6.39 1.08
CA LYS A 68 -15.92 -7.00 -0.10
C LYS A 68 -14.90 -7.15 -1.20
N ILE A 69 -14.88 -8.30 -1.86
CA ILE A 69 -14.03 -8.58 -3.00
C ILE A 69 -14.72 -8.04 -4.26
N ASP A 70 -14.46 -6.80 -4.63
CA ASP A 70 -15.06 -6.14 -5.79
C ASP A 70 -14.04 -5.81 -6.89
N GLU A 71 -12.87 -5.29 -6.54
CA GLU A 71 -11.85 -4.89 -7.46
C GLU A 71 -10.49 -5.43 -6.98
N THR A 72 -9.93 -6.36 -7.72
CA THR A 72 -8.67 -7.01 -7.36
C THR A 72 -7.56 -6.66 -8.32
N PHE A 73 -6.36 -6.44 -7.78
CA PHE A 73 -5.15 -6.24 -8.53
C PHE A 73 -4.01 -7.04 -7.89
N GLY A 74 -3.32 -7.85 -8.70
CA GLY A 74 -2.23 -8.69 -8.20
C GLY A 74 -2.68 -9.60 -7.07
N LEU A 75 -2.17 -9.36 -5.86
CA LEU A 75 -2.35 -10.24 -4.70
C LEU A 75 -3.63 -10.01 -3.88
N GLY A 76 -4.42 -8.99 -4.17
CA GLY A 76 -5.61 -8.68 -3.36
C GLY A 76 -6.45 -7.53 -3.90
N LEU A 77 -7.10 -6.77 -3.01
CA LEU A 77 -7.86 -5.58 -3.41
C LEU A 77 -6.92 -4.52 -4.00
N SER A 78 -7.38 -3.82 -5.02
CA SER A 78 -6.72 -2.60 -5.48
C SER A 78 -6.70 -1.55 -4.37
N ASP A 79 -5.72 -0.66 -4.36
CA ASP A 79 -5.61 0.34 -3.30
C ASP A 79 -6.80 1.30 -3.30
N LYS A 80 -7.37 1.66 -4.46
CA LYS A 80 -8.60 2.46 -4.54
C LYS A 80 -9.79 1.76 -3.90
N SER A 81 -10.01 0.48 -4.21
CA SER A 81 -11.07 -0.30 -3.59
C SER A 81 -10.85 -0.48 -2.09
N PHE A 82 -9.62 -0.77 -1.69
CA PHE A 82 -9.25 -0.92 -0.29
C PHE A 82 -9.56 0.35 0.51
N PHE A 83 -9.12 1.51 0.05
CA PHE A 83 -9.36 2.78 0.74
C PHE A 83 -10.82 3.18 0.75
N ARG A 84 -11.54 3.07 -0.38
CA ARG A 84 -12.98 3.33 -0.45
C ARG A 84 -13.76 2.53 0.60
N GLN A 85 -13.38 1.28 0.84
CA GLN A 85 -14.02 0.42 1.85
C GLN A 85 -13.49 0.67 3.28
N ALA A 86 -12.29 1.22 3.43
CA ALA A 86 -11.69 1.54 4.73
C ALA A 86 -12.30 2.81 5.34
N VAL A 87 -12.60 3.84 4.55
CA VAL A 87 -13.16 5.11 5.02
C VAL A 87 -14.37 4.95 5.94
N PRO A 88 -15.45 4.25 5.57
CA PRO A 88 -16.59 4.10 6.48
C PRO A 88 -16.26 3.34 7.76
N LYS A 89 -15.26 2.45 7.75
CA LYS A 89 -14.80 1.76 8.95
C LYS A 89 -14.03 2.72 9.88
N ILE A 90 -13.19 3.59 9.31
CA ILE A 90 -12.43 4.58 10.07
C ILE A 90 -13.40 5.63 10.67
N LYS A 91 -14.38 6.10 9.90
CA LYS A 91 -15.43 7.01 10.41
C LYS A 91 -16.17 6.39 11.60
N LYS A 92 -16.55 5.12 11.52
CA LYS A 92 -17.16 4.40 12.65
C LYS A 92 -16.21 4.28 13.84
N ILE A 93 -14.93 3.99 13.61
CA ILE A 93 -13.92 3.93 14.70
C ILE A 93 -13.80 5.29 15.40
N SER A 94 -13.81 6.40 14.64
CA SER A 94 -13.73 7.75 15.19
C SER A 94 -14.95 8.14 16.03
N GLU A 95 -16.13 7.57 15.75
CA GLU A 95 -17.33 7.74 16.57
C GLU A 95 -17.25 6.96 17.89
N GLU A 96 -16.62 5.78 17.88
CA GLU A 96 -16.51 4.88 19.03
C GLU A 96 -15.30 5.18 19.94
N HIS A 97 -14.23 5.78 19.40
CA HIS A 97 -12.97 5.99 20.08
C HIS A 97 -12.43 7.41 19.85
N GLN A 98 -12.29 8.17 20.93
CA GLN A 98 -11.76 9.54 20.90
C GLN A 98 -10.34 9.59 20.33
N ASN A 99 -9.50 8.61 20.70
CA ASN A 99 -8.14 8.49 20.22
C ASN A 99 -7.95 7.12 19.55
N PHE A 100 -7.42 7.11 18.34
CA PHE A 100 -7.12 5.87 17.64
C PHE A 100 -5.82 5.97 16.84
N TYR A 101 -5.25 4.81 16.56
CA TYR A 101 -4.07 4.64 15.73
C TYR A 101 -4.34 3.59 14.67
N GLY A 102 -4.23 3.95 13.41
CA GLY A 102 -4.45 3.07 12.27
C GLY A 102 -3.20 2.82 11.45
N THR A 103 -2.94 1.57 11.09
CA THR A 103 -1.92 1.20 10.10
C THR A 103 -2.60 0.64 8.86
N MET A 104 -2.45 1.34 7.73
CA MET A 104 -2.96 0.93 6.43
C MET A 104 -1.83 0.31 5.60
N ILE A 105 -2.03 -0.92 5.12
CA ILE A 105 -1.02 -1.62 4.32
C ILE A 105 -1.55 -1.75 2.89
N MET A 106 -0.96 -0.97 1.99
CA MET A 106 -1.27 -0.94 0.56
C MET A 106 -0.70 -2.18 -0.16
N LEU A 107 -1.16 -2.44 -1.36
CA LEU A 107 -0.82 -3.66 -2.08
C LEU A 107 -0.55 -3.49 -3.57
N THR A 108 -1.18 -2.52 -4.24
CA THR A 108 -1.19 -2.44 -5.71
C THR A 108 0.22 -2.28 -6.31
N ASN A 109 1.14 -1.58 -5.63
CA ASN A 109 2.51 -1.45 -6.12
C ASN A 109 3.47 -2.56 -5.65
N HIS A 110 2.93 -3.71 -5.20
CA HIS A 110 3.74 -4.90 -4.93
C HIS A 110 4.14 -5.59 -6.24
N THR A 111 5.40 -6.05 -6.31
CA THR A 111 5.89 -6.86 -7.45
C THR A 111 5.01 -8.13 -7.69
N PRO A 112 4.91 -8.67 -8.93
CA PRO A 112 5.66 -8.34 -10.15
C PRO A 112 5.00 -7.20 -10.88
N TRP A 113 4.63 -6.33 -11.15
CA TRP A 113 4.03 -5.20 -11.90
C TRP A 113 3.60 -5.60 -13.34
N ASP A 114 3.20 -6.84 -13.54
CA ASP A 114 2.87 -7.37 -14.89
C ASP A 114 1.52 -6.87 -15.39
N ASP A 115 0.66 -6.40 -14.49
CA ASP A 115 -0.72 -5.98 -14.77
C ASP A 115 -0.89 -4.44 -14.78
N ALA A 116 0.19 -3.67 -14.91
CA ALA A 116 0.13 -2.20 -14.85
C ALA A 116 -0.82 -1.56 -15.87
N ASP A 117 -1.05 -2.22 -16.99
CA ASP A 117 -1.99 -1.77 -18.03
C ASP A 117 -3.47 -1.83 -17.60
N LYS A 118 -3.76 -2.55 -16.51
CA LYS A 118 -5.12 -2.66 -15.94
C LYS A 118 -5.43 -1.55 -14.94
N LEU A 119 -4.45 -0.72 -14.59
CA LEU A 119 -4.65 0.42 -13.72
C LEU A 119 -5.40 1.52 -14.45
N ASP A 120 -6.39 2.13 -13.82
CA ASP A 120 -7.21 3.18 -14.39
C ASP A 120 -6.52 4.55 -14.44
N GLU A 121 -5.42 4.71 -13.71
CA GLU A 121 -4.58 5.89 -13.78
C GLU A 121 -3.48 5.73 -14.83
N THR A 122 -3.34 6.71 -15.68
CA THR A 122 -2.32 6.72 -16.73
C THR A 122 -1.18 7.67 -16.40
N LEU A 123 0.03 7.20 -16.52
CA LEU A 123 1.25 8.00 -16.42
C LEU A 123 1.89 8.09 -17.80
N ASP A 124 2.07 9.32 -18.30
CA ASP A 124 2.83 9.54 -19.54
C ASP A 124 4.33 9.34 -19.26
N LEU A 125 4.89 8.30 -19.87
CA LEU A 125 6.30 7.95 -19.76
C LEU A 125 7.14 8.53 -20.91
N THR A 126 6.58 9.47 -21.68
CA THR A 126 7.26 10.14 -22.78
C THR A 126 8.33 11.11 -22.25
N MET A 127 9.55 10.91 -22.69
CA MET A 127 10.69 11.76 -22.37
C MET A 127 11.07 12.62 -23.58
N LYS A 128 11.38 13.89 -23.34
CA LYS A 128 11.98 14.78 -24.34
C LYS A 128 13.49 14.73 -24.22
N TYR A 129 14.17 14.65 -25.37
CA TYR A 129 15.62 14.70 -25.42
C TYR A 129 16.07 15.51 -26.64
N GLU A 130 17.27 16.03 -26.59
CA GLU A 130 17.90 16.76 -27.69
C GLU A 130 18.83 15.83 -28.47
N GLU A 131 18.73 15.88 -29.78
CA GLU A 131 19.62 15.15 -30.70
C GLU A 131 20.19 16.12 -31.72
N VAL A 132 21.47 16.02 -31.95
CA VAL A 132 22.13 16.80 -33.00
C VAL A 132 22.00 16.04 -34.32
N ASN A 133 21.38 16.66 -35.32
CA ASN A 133 21.31 16.13 -36.66
C ASN A 133 22.76 16.15 -37.26
N GLU A 134 23.31 14.99 -37.54
CA GLU A 134 24.68 14.83 -38.02
C GLU A 134 24.94 15.47 -39.40
N GLU A 135 23.87 15.64 -40.21
CA GLU A 135 24.01 16.21 -41.55
C GLU A 135 23.92 17.75 -41.55
N THR A 136 23.06 18.32 -40.68
CA THR A 136 22.83 19.77 -40.64
C THR A 136 23.54 20.47 -39.52
N GLY A 137 23.96 19.73 -38.46
CA GLY A 137 24.53 20.30 -37.23
C GLY A 137 23.49 20.99 -36.33
N GLU A 138 22.19 20.92 -36.66
CA GLU A 138 21.13 21.53 -35.87
C GLU A 138 20.68 20.60 -34.76
N THR A 139 20.30 21.20 -33.61
CA THR A 139 19.76 20.46 -32.49
C THR A 139 18.25 20.35 -32.64
N GLU A 140 17.73 19.13 -32.66
CA GLU A 140 16.30 18.82 -32.73
C GLU A 140 15.81 18.25 -31.41
N THR A 141 14.64 18.70 -30.94
CA THR A 141 13.97 18.08 -29.79
C THR A 141 13.16 16.89 -30.27
N LYS A 142 13.49 15.72 -29.76
CA LYS A 142 12.76 14.46 -30.03
C LYS A 142 12.05 13.95 -28.78
N THR A 143 11.12 13.03 -28.98
CA THR A 143 10.40 12.36 -27.90
C THR A 143 10.57 10.85 -28.03
N ALA A 144 10.72 10.18 -26.90
CA ALA A 144 10.74 8.72 -26.85
C ALA A 144 10.17 8.20 -25.54
N SER A 145 9.56 7.02 -25.60
CA SER A 145 8.96 6.33 -24.45
C SER A 145 9.80 5.12 -24.08
N TYR A 146 11.05 5.36 -23.66
CA TYR A 146 12.03 4.30 -23.36
C TYR A 146 11.57 3.37 -22.21
N LEU A 147 10.71 3.86 -21.33
CA LEU A 147 10.24 3.11 -20.16
C LEU A 147 8.94 2.36 -20.42
N GLU A 148 8.24 2.67 -21.53
CA GLU A 148 6.97 2.03 -21.87
C GLU A 148 7.16 0.52 -22.08
N GLY A 149 6.30 -0.30 -21.44
CA GLY A 149 6.39 -1.76 -21.50
C GLY A 149 7.57 -2.38 -20.73
N THR A 150 8.38 -1.58 -20.03
CA THR A 150 9.46 -2.09 -19.18
C THR A 150 8.97 -2.32 -17.74
N THR A 151 9.67 -3.17 -16.98
CA THR A 151 9.39 -3.38 -15.54
C THR A 151 9.47 -2.06 -14.75
N ILE A 152 10.41 -1.17 -15.08
CA ILE A 152 10.53 0.13 -14.44
C ILE A 152 9.34 1.02 -14.80
N GLY A 153 8.92 1.05 -16.05
CA GLY A 153 7.74 1.79 -16.48
C GLY A 153 6.47 1.31 -15.77
N ASN A 154 6.29 0.00 -15.68
CA ASN A 154 5.16 -0.60 -14.97
C ASN A 154 5.19 -0.29 -13.47
N TYR A 155 6.37 -0.31 -12.85
CA TYR A 155 6.53 0.13 -11.46
C TYR A 155 6.11 1.59 -11.28
N LEU A 156 6.57 2.49 -12.14
CA LEU A 156 6.21 3.92 -12.07
C LEU A 156 4.69 4.13 -12.23
N LYS A 157 4.05 3.41 -13.15
CA LYS A 157 2.59 3.44 -13.29
C LYS A 157 1.89 2.97 -12.01
N SER A 158 2.37 1.91 -11.37
CA SER A 158 1.78 1.41 -10.13
C SER A 158 1.97 2.37 -8.95
N VAL A 159 3.09 3.08 -8.88
CA VAL A 159 3.34 4.12 -7.86
C VAL A 159 2.42 5.32 -8.09
N HIS A 160 2.26 5.76 -9.34
CA HIS A 160 1.33 6.85 -9.69
C HIS A 160 -0.11 6.52 -9.29
N TYR A 161 -0.57 5.30 -9.60
CA TYR A 161 -1.87 4.80 -9.16
C TYR A 161 -2.02 4.81 -7.64
N ALA A 162 -1.01 4.33 -6.92
CA ALA A 162 -1.02 4.27 -5.46
C ALA A 162 -1.07 5.69 -4.84
N ASP A 163 -0.36 6.65 -5.41
CA ASP A 163 -0.40 8.05 -5.01
C ASP A 163 -1.81 8.66 -5.19
N ALA A 164 -2.43 8.46 -6.37
CA ALA A 164 -3.80 8.88 -6.63
C ALA A 164 -4.81 8.24 -5.66
N ALA A 165 -4.61 6.95 -5.32
CA ALA A 165 -5.46 6.27 -4.34
C ALA A 165 -5.33 6.87 -2.93
N ILE A 166 -4.12 7.29 -2.52
CA ILE A 166 -3.90 7.99 -1.25
C ILE A 166 -4.57 9.37 -1.28
N GLY A 167 -4.42 10.13 -2.37
CA GLY A 167 -5.05 11.43 -2.53
C GLY A 167 -6.56 11.36 -2.32
N GLN A 168 -7.23 10.46 -3.04
CA GLN A 168 -8.67 10.22 -2.89
C GLN A 168 -9.06 9.78 -1.47
N PHE A 169 -8.26 8.93 -0.86
CA PHE A 169 -8.50 8.48 0.52
C PHE A 169 -8.49 9.64 1.52
N ILE A 170 -7.56 10.58 1.38
CA ILE A 170 -7.49 11.77 2.24
C ILE A 170 -8.72 12.65 2.04
N GLU A 171 -9.11 12.92 0.79
CA GLU A 171 -10.32 13.68 0.47
C GLU A 171 -11.59 13.03 1.04
N ASP A 172 -11.72 11.71 0.92
CA ASP A 172 -12.87 10.95 1.44
C ASP A 172 -12.93 10.93 2.99
N LEU A 173 -11.80 11.07 3.68
CA LEU A 173 -11.76 11.19 5.13
C LEU A 173 -12.21 12.59 5.60
N ASP A 174 -11.90 13.64 4.83
CA ASP A 174 -12.24 15.03 5.16
C ASP A 174 -13.71 15.34 4.85
N ALA A 175 -14.37 14.56 4.01
CA ALA A 175 -15.77 14.72 3.63
C ALA A 175 -16.76 14.15 4.67
#